data_5cda9dc0d5739399b2ae36b876428c58
#
_entry.id   5cda9dc0d5739399b2ae36b876428c58
#
_cell.length_a   1.000
_cell.length_b   1.000
_cell.length_c   1.000
_cell.angle_alpha   90.00
_cell.angle_beta   90.00
_cell.angle_gamma   90.00
#
_symmetry.space_group_name_H-M   'P 1'
#
loop_
_entity.id
_entity.type
_entity.pdbx_description
1 polymer ?
#
loop_
_entity_poly.entity_id
_entity_poly.type
_entity_poly.pdbx_seq_one_letter_code
_entity_poly.pdbx_strand_id
1 'polypeptide(L)'
;GRESCLPKTAWPPTYYPSNAVFELNGNEKISSSNVFTVDKKYEITLKKANNEGEYATIGLKQNLDSIIDSIHELADSYNQISQLARSGTSSGSRRLANDLSYIATTHNDALNSNGLHINENGFIEIDDEYLHSSSNDELLTTLSSLGRFKSDLQKKANEVGGQAVL
;
A
#
# COMPACT_ATOMS: atom_id res chain seq x y z
N GLY A 1 -3.03 20.89 19.81
CA GLY A 1 -3.60 21.60 20.78
C GLY A 1 -4.36 22.77 20.24
N ARG A 2 -4.17 23.78 20.69
CA ARG A 2 -4.88 24.97 20.27
C ARG A 2 -6.32 24.65 19.91
N GLU A 3 -7.06 25.60 19.62
CA GLU A 3 -8.48 25.47 19.34
C GLU A 3 -8.81 24.63 18.13
N SER A 4 -7.89 23.90 17.63
CA SER A 4 -8.05 23.02 16.48
C SER A 4 -9.37 23.15 15.78
N CYS A 5 -9.50 23.52 14.59
CA CYS A 5 -10.75 23.64 13.85
C CYS A 5 -11.74 24.69 14.36
N LEU A 6 -11.48 25.39 15.46
CA LEU A 6 -12.32 26.49 15.93
C LEU A 6 -11.76 27.82 15.48
N PRO A 7 -12.60 28.71 14.94
CA PRO A 7 -12.18 30.09 14.70
C PRO A 7 -11.87 30.78 16.03
N LYS A 8 -10.76 31.48 16.10
CA LYS A 8 -10.35 32.19 17.33
C LYS A 8 -11.26 33.32 17.69
N THR A 9 -11.87 33.92 16.70
CA THR A 9 -12.84 34.97 16.88
C THR A 9 -14.13 34.58 16.21
N ALA A 10 -15.12 34.30 16.98
CA ALA A 10 -16.42 33.93 16.47
C ALA A 10 -17.39 35.11 16.39
N TRP A 11 -16.88 36.34 16.39
CA TRP A 11 -17.73 37.49 16.54
C TRP A 11 -17.60 38.53 15.47
N PRO A 12 -18.68 38.94 14.97
CA PRO A 12 -20.04 38.50 15.21
C PRO A 12 -20.22 37.07 14.73
N PRO A 13 -21.27 36.36 15.20
CA PRO A 13 -21.49 34.97 14.85
C PRO A 13 -21.97 34.80 13.42
N THR A 14 -21.25 35.34 12.50
CA THR A 14 -21.46 35.12 11.09
C THR A 14 -20.53 34.03 10.68
N TYR A 15 -21.09 32.87 10.37
CA TYR A 15 -20.29 31.74 9.99
C TYR A 15 -19.83 31.88 8.55
N TYR A 16 -18.58 32.21 8.39
CA TYR A 16 -17.92 32.03 7.11
C TYR A 16 -17.35 30.61 7.05
N PRO A 17 -17.37 29.98 5.91
CA PRO A 17 -16.61 28.73 5.75
C PRO A 17 -15.18 29.02 6.14
N SER A 18 -14.73 28.43 7.25
CA SER A 18 -13.36 28.59 7.71
C SER A 18 -12.56 27.36 7.39
N ASN A 19 -11.28 27.56 7.16
CA ASN A 19 -10.35 26.47 7.03
C ASN A 19 -10.26 25.71 8.35
N ALA A 20 -10.06 24.39 8.26
CA ALA A 20 -9.74 23.61 9.42
C ALA A 20 -8.31 23.93 9.86
N VAL A 21 -8.15 24.30 11.13
CA VAL A 21 -6.84 24.58 11.74
C VAL A 21 -6.58 23.51 12.78
N PHE A 22 -5.47 22.82 12.65
CA PHE A 22 -5.08 21.75 13.54
C PHE A 22 -3.57 21.70 13.69
N GLU A 23 -3.11 21.02 14.73
CA GLU A 23 -1.70 20.77 14.96
C GLU A 23 -1.42 19.29 14.74
N LEU A 24 -0.43 19.00 13.93
CA LEU A 24 0.00 17.64 13.64
C LEU A 24 1.48 17.51 14.01
N ASN A 25 1.78 16.66 15.00
CA ASN A 25 3.14 16.45 15.49
C ASN A 25 3.86 17.75 15.86
N GLY A 26 3.16 18.68 16.48
CA GLY A 26 3.72 19.95 16.90
C GLY A 26 3.77 21.03 15.81
N ASN A 27 3.25 20.76 14.64
CA ASN A 27 3.22 21.70 13.54
C ASN A 27 1.78 22.10 13.21
N GLU A 28 1.52 23.39 13.18
CA GLU A 28 0.22 23.90 12.79
C GLU A 28 -0.01 23.69 11.29
N LYS A 29 -1.15 23.13 10.95
CA LYS A 29 -1.59 22.91 9.58
C LYS A 29 -2.93 23.57 9.36
N ILE A 30 -3.15 24.03 8.15
CA ILE A 30 -4.41 24.62 7.73
C ILE A 30 -4.90 23.87 6.51
N SER A 31 -6.15 23.44 6.55
CA SER A 31 -6.79 22.79 5.42
C SER A 31 -8.10 23.49 5.09
N SER A 32 -8.39 23.64 3.82
CA SER A 32 -9.67 24.17 3.36
C SER A 32 -10.82 23.17 3.52
N SER A 33 -10.52 21.98 3.98
CA SER A 33 -11.48 20.90 4.18
C SER A 33 -11.24 20.25 5.53
N ASN A 34 -12.28 19.63 6.09
CA ASN A 34 -12.16 18.80 7.27
C ASN A 34 -11.57 17.41 6.95
N VAL A 35 -11.33 17.17 5.68
CA VAL A 35 -10.69 15.95 5.21
C VAL A 35 -9.35 16.34 4.62
N PHE A 36 -8.30 15.68 5.02
CA PHE A 36 -6.95 15.94 4.50
C PHE A 36 -6.12 14.65 4.45
N THR A 37 -5.10 14.69 3.63
CA THR A 37 -4.21 13.56 3.42
C THR A 37 -2.86 13.83 4.07
N VAL A 38 -2.39 12.87 4.85
CA VAL A 38 -1.05 12.90 5.45
C VAL A 38 -0.14 12.01 4.64
N ASP A 39 0.99 12.57 4.22
CA ASP A 39 2.01 11.87 3.41
C ASP A 39 1.45 11.22 2.14
N LYS A 40 0.35 11.73 1.62
CA LYS A 40 -0.35 11.19 0.44
C LYS A 40 -0.79 9.73 0.59
N LYS A 41 -0.80 9.21 1.81
CA LYS A 41 -1.15 7.80 2.10
C LYS A 41 -2.35 7.67 3.01
N TYR A 42 -2.59 8.65 3.86
CA TYR A 42 -3.62 8.56 4.88
C TYR A 42 -4.58 9.72 4.74
N GLU A 43 -5.86 9.40 4.67
CA GLU A 43 -6.92 10.39 4.70
C GLU A 43 -7.45 10.50 6.12
N ILE A 44 -7.51 11.71 6.64
CA ILE A 44 -8.02 12.01 7.97
C ILE A 44 -9.19 12.95 7.83
N THR A 45 -10.30 12.60 8.49
CA THR A 45 -11.50 13.44 8.54
C THR A 45 -11.64 14.03 9.94
N LEU A 46 -11.73 15.35 10.02
CA LEU A 46 -11.99 16.06 11.27
C LEU A 46 -13.48 16.18 11.47
N LYS A 47 -14.00 15.57 12.53
CA LYS A 47 -15.45 15.55 12.83
C LYS A 47 -15.85 16.53 13.90
N LYS A 48 -14.93 16.90 14.78
CA LYS A 48 -15.20 17.73 15.93
C LYS A 48 -13.96 18.49 16.33
N ALA A 49 -14.14 19.73 16.74
CA ALA A 49 -13.06 20.51 17.30
C ALA A 49 -12.79 20.07 18.74
N ASN A 50 -11.52 20.10 19.13
CA ASN A 50 -11.13 19.86 20.51
C ASN A 50 -11.43 21.08 21.37
N ASN A 51 -11.63 20.87 22.65
CA ASN A 51 -11.63 21.98 23.61
C ASN A 51 -10.20 22.49 23.79
N GLU A 52 -10.10 23.71 24.26
CA GLU A 52 -8.79 24.29 24.51
C GLU A 52 -7.99 23.43 25.48
N GLY A 53 -6.78 23.09 25.11
CA GLY A 53 -5.92 22.23 25.90
C GLY A 53 -6.12 20.73 25.74
N GLU A 54 -7.10 20.32 24.94
CA GLU A 54 -7.27 18.91 24.62
C GLU A 54 -6.55 18.54 23.33
N TYR A 55 -5.91 17.41 23.35
CA TYR A 55 -5.22 16.85 22.20
C TYR A 55 -5.80 15.50 21.87
N ALA A 56 -6.14 15.30 20.61
CA ALA A 56 -6.51 13.99 20.10
C ALA A 56 -5.27 13.30 19.56
N THR A 57 -4.97 12.14 20.12
CA THR A 57 -3.95 11.28 19.52
C THR A 57 -4.62 10.45 18.45
N ILE A 58 -4.26 10.72 17.20
CA ILE A 58 -4.74 9.93 16.07
C ILE A 58 -3.78 8.77 15.93
N GLY A 59 -4.20 7.58 16.34
CA GLY A 59 -3.57 6.36 15.93
C GLY A 59 -3.81 6.22 14.42
N LEU A 60 -2.74 6.27 13.64
CA LEU A 60 -2.84 5.96 12.23
C LEU A 60 -3.20 4.49 12.10
N LYS A 61 -4.49 4.20 12.05
CA LYS A 61 -4.95 2.93 11.53
C LYS A 61 -4.73 2.97 10.04
N GLN A 62 -3.61 2.45 9.63
CA GLN A 62 -3.48 2.07 8.24
C GLN A 62 -4.63 1.16 7.89
N ASN A 63 -5.14 1.33 6.71
CA ASN A 63 -6.06 0.37 6.15
C ASN A 63 -5.27 -0.92 5.89
N LEU A 64 -5.22 -1.79 6.90
CA LEU A 64 -4.56 -3.09 6.81
C LEU A 64 -5.06 -3.88 5.62
N ASP A 65 -6.35 -3.77 5.35
CA ASP A 65 -6.96 -4.46 4.22
C ASP A 65 -6.36 -3.99 2.89
N SER A 66 -6.09 -2.68 2.74
CA SER A 66 -5.43 -2.17 1.53
C SER A 66 -4.02 -2.70 1.35
N ILE A 67 -3.28 -2.86 2.43
CA ILE A 67 -1.92 -3.41 2.37
C ILE A 67 -1.98 -4.89 1.97
N ILE A 68 -2.86 -5.65 2.60
CA ILE A 68 -3.07 -7.06 2.28
C ILE A 68 -3.53 -7.22 0.84
N ASP A 69 -4.46 -6.38 0.37
CA ASP A 69 -4.92 -6.39 -1.02
C ASP A 69 -3.75 -6.12 -1.99
N SER A 70 -2.86 -5.21 -1.65
CA SER A 70 -1.67 -4.94 -2.49
C SER A 70 -0.74 -6.16 -2.58
N ILE A 71 -0.60 -6.90 -1.51
CA ILE A 71 0.19 -8.15 -1.50
C ILE A 71 -0.50 -9.20 -2.37
N HIS A 72 -1.82 -9.34 -2.26
CA HIS A 72 -2.59 -10.24 -3.13
C HIS A 72 -2.48 -9.86 -4.60
N GLU A 73 -2.58 -8.58 -4.93
CA GLU A 73 -2.42 -8.11 -6.31
C GLU A 73 -1.06 -8.47 -6.88
N LEU A 74 -0.01 -8.36 -6.09
CA LEU A 74 1.34 -8.71 -6.51
C LEU A 74 1.44 -10.21 -6.83
N ALA A 75 0.91 -11.06 -5.95
CA ALA A 75 0.90 -12.50 -6.16
C ALA A 75 0.03 -12.89 -7.35
N ASP A 76 -1.14 -12.29 -7.50
CA ASP A 76 -2.04 -12.54 -8.63
C ASP A 76 -1.40 -12.13 -9.95
N SER A 77 -0.71 -11.01 -9.99
CA SER A 77 0.02 -10.55 -11.19
C SER A 77 1.09 -11.55 -11.59
N TYR A 78 1.87 -12.03 -10.63
CA TYR A 78 2.87 -13.06 -10.89
C TYR A 78 2.22 -14.33 -11.41
N ASN A 79 1.14 -14.77 -10.79
CA ASN A 79 0.44 -16.00 -11.16
C ASN A 79 -0.16 -15.92 -12.57
N GLN A 80 -0.73 -14.77 -12.93
CA GLN A 80 -1.28 -14.55 -14.27
C GLN A 80 -0.19 -14.61 -15.35
N ILE A 81 0.93 -13.93 -15.12
CA ILE A 81 2.05 -13.94 -16.06
C ILE A 81 2.65 -15.36 -16.14
N SER A 82 2.78 -16.03 -15.01
CA SER A 82 3.30 -17.39 -14.95
C SER A 82 2.41 -18.37 -15.69
N GLN A 83 1.09 -18.25 -15.54
CA GLN A 83 0.14 -19.08 -16.25
C GLN A 83 0.21 -18.85 -17.76
N LEU A 84 0.29 -17.60 -18.18
CA LEU A 84 0.43 -17.25 -19.58
C LEU A 84 1.71 -17.85 -20.17
N ALA A 85 2.83 -17.75 -19.46
CA ALA A 85 4.11 -18.28 -19.90
C ALA A 85 4.09 -19.81 -20.01
N ARG A 86 3.49 -20.48 -19.04
CA ARG A 86 3.44 -21.94 -18.98
C ARG A 86 2.46 -22.56 -19.96
N SER A 87 1.40 -21.85 -20.31
CA SER A 87 0.41 -22.31 -21.30
C SER A 87 0.89 -22.14 -22.73
N GLY A 88 1.87 -21.28 -22.97
CA GLY A 88 2.45 -21.05 -24.28
C GLY A 88 3.43 -22.15 -24.67
N THR A 89 3.50 -22.42 -25.98
CA THR A 89 4.40 -23.44 -26.55
C THR A 89 5.57 -22.83 -27.30
N SER A 90 5.61 -21.52 -27.46
CA SER A 90 6.67 -20.84 -28.16
C SER A 90 7.97 -20.79 -27.33
N SER A 91 9.09 -20.55 -28.03
CA SER A 91 10.38 -20.33 -27.34
C SER A 91 10.35 -19.11 -26.43
N GLY A 92 9.61 -18.07 -26.82
CA GLY A 92 9.41 -16.88 -25.99
C GLY A 92 8.67 -17.18 -24.71
N SER A 93 7.63 -18.01 -24.76
CA SER A 93 6.89 -18.45 -23.57
C SER A 93 7.77 -19.25 -22.62
N ARG A 94 8.60 -20.15 -23.13
CA ARG A 94 9.54 -20.91 -22.32
C ARG A 94 10.59 -20.01 -21.67
N ARG A 95 11.11 -19.04 -22.41
CA ARG A 95 12.03 -18.05 -21.87
C ARG A 95 11.39 -17.25 -20.75
N LEU A 96 10.18 -16.79 -20.95
CA LEU A 96 9.43 -16.05 -19.93
C LEU A 96 9.21 -16.89 -18.68
N ALA A 97 8.82 -18.16 -18.82
CA ALA A 97 8.64 -19.06 -17.67
C ALA A 97 9.95 -19.25 -16.90
N ASN A 98 11.07 -19.38 -17.61
CA ASN A 98 12.39 -19.50 -16.98
C ASN A 98 12.80 -18.21 -16.26
N ASP A 99 12.54 -17.05 -16.87
CA ASP A 99 12.84 -15.75 -16.27
C ASP A 99 12.01 -15.50 -15.01
N LEU A 100 10.73 -15.87 -15.04
CA LEU A 100 9.87 -15.79 -13.86
C LEU A 100 10.34 -16.70 -12.73
N SER A 101 10.73 -17.93 -13.07
CA SER A 101 11.30 -18.86 -12.10
C SER A 101 12.58 -18.32 -11.48
N TYR A 102 13.41 -17.68 -12.27
CA TYR A 102 14.63 -17.03 -11.77
C TYR A 102 14.32 -15.88 -10.81
N ILE A 103 13.37 -15.03 -11.16
CA ILE A 103 12.92 -13.92 -10.30
C ILE A 103 12.39 -14.47 -8.97
N ALA A 104 11.54 -15.49 -9.03
CA ALA A 104 10.98 -16.12 -7.84
C ALA A 104 12.06 -16.75 -6.95
N THR A 105 13.02 -17.44 -7.55
CA THR A 105 14.13 -18.06 -6.82
C THR A 105 15.03 -17.01 -6.17
N THR A 106 15.30 -15.92 -6.87
CA THR A 106 16.11 -14.82 -6.35
C THR A 106 15.48 -14.18 -5.12
N HIS A 107 14.15 -14.09 -5.09
CA HIS A 107 13.42 -13.46 -4.00
C HIS A 107 12.75 -14.48 -3.05
N ASN A 108 13.13 -15.74 -3.13
CA ASN A 108 12.48 -16.81 -2.38
C ASN A 108 12.50 -16.57 -0.87
N ASP A 109 13.62 -16.11 -0.33
CA ASP A 109 13.73 -15.86 1.11
C ASP A 109 12.82 -14.72 1.55
N ALA A 110 12.75 -13.65 0.76
CA ALA A 110 11.86 -12.53 1.04
C ALA A 110 10.38 -12.96 0.96
N LEU A 111 10.04 -13.78 -0.01
CA LEU A 111 8.68 -14.31 -0.15
C LEU A 111 8.31 -15.20 1.04
N ASN A 112 9.12 -16.18 1.36
CA ASN A 112 8.84 -17.12 2.44
C ASN A 112 8.78 -16.43 3.81
N SER A 113 9.64 -15.46 4.04
CA SER A 113 9.63 -14.70 5.30
C SER A 113 8.38 -13.86 5.50
N ASN A 114 7.62 -13.63 4.45
CA ASN A 114 6.45 -12.77 4.47
C ASN A 114 5.14 -13.50 4.15
N GLY A 115 5.14 -14.82 4.28
CA GLY A 115 3.93 -15.62 4.11
C GLY A 115 3.53 -15.90 2.67
N LEU A 116 4.45 -15.72 1.72
CA LEU A 116 4.24 -16.07 0.32
C LEU A 116 5.09 -17.27 -0.05
N HIS A 117 4.46 -18.31 -0.57
CA HIS A 117 5.14 -19.55 -0.93
C HIS A 117 4.95 -19.85 -2.41
N ILE A 118 6.01 -20.33 -3.05
CA ILE A 118 5.91 -20.82 -4.41
C ILE A 118 5.64 -22.31 -4.35
N ASN A 119 4.48 -22.70 -4.90
CA ASN A 119 4.08 -24.11 -4.89
C ASN A 119 4.80 -24.92 -5.98
N GLU A 120 4.55 -26.21 -6.01
CA GLU A 120 5.16 -27.13 -6.97
C GLU A 120 4.85 -26.79 -8.44
N ASN A 121 3.73 -26.10 -8.66
CA ASN A 121 3.33 -25.67 -9.99
C ASN A 121 3.95 -24.32 -10.41
N GLY A 122 4.72 -23.71 -9.52
CA GLY A 122 5.37 -22.42 -9.79
C GLY A 122 4.50 -21.20 -9.58
N PHE A 123 3.40 -21.34 -8.84
CA PHE A 123 2.51 -20.24 -8.48
C PHE A 123 2.75 -19.80 -7.05
N ILE A 124 2.47 -18.52 -6.78
CA ILE A 124 2.56 -18.00 -5.43
C ILE A 124 1.26 -18.27 -4.69
N GLU A 125 1.38 -18.88 -3.52
CA GLU A 125 0.30 -19.04 -2.56
C GLU A 125 0.54 -18.12 -1.38
N ILE A 126 -0.52 -17.50 -0.88
CA ILE A 126 -0.46 -16.56 0.23
C ILE A 126 -1.03 -17.20 1.48
N ASP A 127 -0.29 -17.07 2.58
CA ASP A 127 -0.79 -17.41 3.90
C ASP A 127 -1.58 -16.21 4.46
N ASP A 128 -2.87 -16.21 4.20
CA ASP A 128 -3.77 -15.14 4.65
C ASP A 128 -3.84 -15.04 6.17
N GLU A 129 -3.76 -16.15 6.87
CA GLU A 129 -3.75 -16.16 8.32
C GLU A 129 -2.52 -15.42 8.85
N TYR A 130 -1.37 -15.67 8.26
CA TYR A 130 -0.14 -14.94 8.60
C TYR A 130 -0.30 -13.43 8.38
N LEU A 131 -0.83 -13.02 7.23
CA LEU A 131 -1.01 -11.61 6.90
C LEU A 131 -2.02 -10.93 7.84
N HIS A 132 -3.14 -11.58 8.14
CA HIS A 132 -4.16 -11.01 9.02
C HIS A 132 -3.72 -10.97 10.48
N SER A 133 -2.80 -11.83 10.89
CA SER A 133 -2.23 -11.82 12.24
C SER A 133 -1.07 -10.85 12.40
N SER A 134 -0.57 -10.29 11.30
CA SER A 134 0.57 -9.38 11.31
C SER A 134 0.16 -7.98 11.76
N SER A 135 1.06 -7.30 12.45
CA SER A 135 0.87 -5.91 12.84
C SER A 135 1.07 -4.97 11.64
N ASN A 136 0.68 -3.70 11.81
CA ASN A 136 0.90 -2.67 10.80
C ASN A 136 2.37 -2.58 10.37
N ASP A 137 3.26 -2.57 11.35
CA ASP A 137 4.70 -2.43 11.08
C ASP A 137 5.25 -3.64 10.34
N GLU A 138 4.78 -4.82 10.68
CA GLU A 138 5.15 -6.06 9.98
C GLU A 138 4.67 -6.06 8.54
N LEU A 139 3.44 -5.63 8.29
CA LEU A 139 2.91 -5.54 6.93
C LEU A 139 3.64 -4.48 6.09
N LEU A 140 4.00 -3.35 6.68
CA LEU A 140 4.82 -2.35 6.00
C LEU A 140 6.21 -2.88 5.66
N THR A 141 6.79 -3.63 6.57
CA THR A 141 8.07 -4.29 6.35
C THR A 141 7.94 -5.32 5.22
N THR A 142 6.85 -6.06 5.19
CA THR A 142 6.54 -7.00 4.11
C THR A 142 6.49 -6.29 2.77
N LEU A 143 5.75 -5.19 2.65
CA LEU A 143 5.70 -4.42 1.40
C LEU A 143 7.09 -3.93 0.97
N SER A 144 7.88 -3.43 1.92
CA SER A 144 9.24 -2.97 1.63
C SER A 144 10.14 -4.12 1.16
N SER A 145 10.03 -5.26 1.81
CA SER A 145 10.80 -6.46 1.45
C SER A 145 10.46 -6.99 0.07
N LEU A 146 9.20 -6.86 -0.33
CA LEU A 146 8.71 -7.31 -1.63
C LEU A 146 8.90 -6.26 -2.73
N GLY A 147 9.42 -5.08 -2.40
CA GLY A 147 9.57 -3.99 -3.37
C GLY A 147 10.46 -4.35 -4.56
N ARG A 148 11.55 -5.05 -4.32
CA ARG A 148 12.45 -5.51 -5.39
C ARG A 148 11.81 -6.59 -6.25
N PHE A 149 11.12 -7.51 -5.63
CA PHE A 149 10.35 -8.54 -6.36
C PHE A 149 9.32 -7.88 -7.27
N LYS A 150 8.56 -6.93 -6.74
CA LYS A 150 7.58 -6.16 -7.51
C LYS A 150 8.24 -5.43 -8.67
N SER A 151 9.37 -4.78 -8.44
CA SER A 151 10.11 -4.05 -9.46
C SER A 151 10.59 -4.97 -10.59
N ASP A 152 11.17 -6.11 -10.25
CA ASP A 152 11.64 -7.09 -11.21
C ASP A 152 10.49 -7.67 -12.03
N LEU A 153 9.36 -7.95 -11.37
CA LEU A 153 8.16 -8.44 -12.02
C LEU A 153 7.59 -7.39 -12.98
N GLN A 154 7.54 -6.13 -12.59
CA GLN A 154 7.07 -5.03 -13.44
C GLN A 154 7.95 -4.85 -14.67
N LYS A 155 9.26 -4.93 -14.51
CA LYS A 155 10.19 -4.89 -15.65
C LYS A 155 9.90 -6.01 -16.63
N LYS A 156 9.71 -7.22 -16.13
CA LYS A 156 9.41 -8.37 -16.97
C LYS A 156 8.06 -8.22 -17.66
N ALA A 157 7.04 -7.74 -16.98
CA ALA A 157 5.72 -7.49 -17.55
C ALA A 157 5.77 -6.44 -18.67
N ASN A 158 6.55 -5.38 -18.47
CA ASN A 158 6.74 -4.34 -19.49
C ASN A 158 7.49 -4.86 -20.72
N GLU A 159 8.48 -5.69 -20.50
CA GLU A 159 9.23 -6.35 -21.58
C GLU A 159 8.31 -7.22 -22.45
N VAL A 160 7.46 -8.03 -21.80
CA VAL A 160 6.49 -8.89 -22.48
C VAL A 160 5.43 -8.05 -23.20
N GLY A 161 4.93 -7.01 -22.56
CA GLY A 161 3.96 -6.09 -23.16
C GLY A 161 4.55 -5.38 -24.38
N GLY A 162 5.81 -4.95 -24.31
CA GLY A 162 6.53 -4.37 -25.46
C GLY A 162 6.70 -5.36 -26.60
N GLN A 163 6.99 -6.60 -26.31
CA GLN A 163 7.12 -7.65 -27.33
C GLN A 163 5.79 -8.00 -27.97
N ALA A 164 4.70 -7.95 -27.21
CA ALA A 164 3.36 -8.25 -27.72
C ALA A 164 2.85 -7.20 -28.73
N VAL A 165 3.40 -5.99 -28.69
CA VAL A 165 3.06 -4.90 -29.62
C VAL A 165 3.84 -5.01 -30.92
N LEU A 166 4.92 -5.71 -30.91
CA LEU A 166 5.73 -5.97 -32.09
C LEU A 166 5.19 -7.17 -32.84
#